data_5c465f869d515534c28b9a3e7b034e5f
#
_entry.id   5c465f869d515534c28b9a3e7b034e5f
#
_cell.length_a   1.000
_cell.length_b   1.000
_cell.length_c   1.000
_cell.angle_alpha   90.00
_cell.angle_beta   90.00
_cell.angle_gamma   90.00
#
_symmetry.space_group_name_H-M   'P 1'
#
loop_
_entity.id
_entity.type
_entity.pdbx_description
1 polymer ?
#
loop_
_entity_poly.entity_id
_entity_poly.type
_entity_poly.pdbx_seq_one_letter_code
_entity_poly.pdbx_strand_id
1 'polypeptide(L)'
;SRPGTLNDFLGAMTEDDVMPEALRRFEAMVEEAARNAEAASQSAAAAKKSETAAASSKNAAKTSETNAANSAQAAATSQTASANSATAAKKSETNAKNSETAAKTSETNAKSSQTAAKTSE
;
A
#
# COMPACT_ATOMS: atom_id res chain seq x y z
N SER A 1 20.53 58.93 -57.45
CA SER A 1 20.65 58.18 -56.21
C SER A 1 21.82 57.19 -56.28
N ARG A 2 22.38 56.84 -55.17
CA ARG A 2 23.54 55.98 -55.16
C ARG A 2 23.11 54.54 -54.88
N PRO A 3 23.69 53.60 -55.58
CA PRO A 3 23.38 52.16 -55.29
C PRO A 3 23.76 51.80 -53.91
N GLY A 4 22.97 50.93 -53.28
CA GLY A 4 23.23 50.43 -51.96
C GLY A 4 22.70 51.25 -50.82
N THR A 5 21.95 52.32 -51.12
CA THR A 5 21.28 53.09 -50.08
C THR A 5 20.05 52.32 -49.56
N LEU A 6 19.59 52.67 -48.40
CA LEU A 6 18.39 52.05 -47.84
C LEU A 6 17.17 52.26 -48.70
N ASN A 7 17.06 53.47 -49.27
CA ASN A 7 15.97 53.76 -50.22
C ASN A 7 15.98 52.86 -51.42
N ASP A 8 17.16 52.63 -51.99
CA ASP A 8 17.29 51.76 -53.18
C ASP A 8 16.92 50.33 -52.81
N PHE A 9 17.32 49.87 -51.61
CA PHE A 9 16.99 48.55 -51.11
C PHE A 9 15.48 48.41 -50.93
N LEU A 10 14.87 49.36 -50.29
CA LEU A 10 13.42 49.34 -50.04
C LEU A 10 12.62 49.42 -51.32
N GLY A 11 13.11 50.19 -52.30
CA GLY A 11 12.47 50.31 -53.64
C GLY A 11 12.58 49.05 -54.48
N ALA A 12 13.59 48.25 -54.22
CA ALA A 12 13.76 46.94 -54.86
C ALA A 12 12.82 45.86 -54.30
N MET A 13 12.37 46.03 -53.10
CA MET A 13 11.41 45.11 -52.52
C MET A 13 10.00 45.44 -52.93
N THR A 14 9.43 44.64 -53.79
CA THR A 14 8.09 44.87 -54.34
C THR A 14 7.06 44.13 -53.42
N GLU A 15 5.81 44.48 -53.59
CA GLU A 15 4.69 43.80 -52.94
C GLU A 15 4.71 42.30 -53.27
N ASP A 16 5.16 41.97 -54.49
CA ASP A 16 5.23 40.60 -54.96
C ASP A 16 6.24 39.78 -54.12
N ASP A 17 7.27 40.44 -53.55
CA ASP A 17 8.27 39.82 -52.74
C ASP A 17 7.88 39.81 -51.25
N VAL A 18 7.28 40.89 -50.78
CA VAL A 18 6.94 41.08 -49.36
C VAL A 18 5.72 40.24 -48.93
N MET A 19 4.70 40.21 -49.78
CA MET A 19 3.47 39.51 -49.47
C MET A 19 3.64 37.98 -49.33
N PRO A 20 4.35 37.31 -50.25
CA PRO A 20 4.58 35.88 -50.09
C PRO A 20 5.38 35.55 -48.84
N GLU A 21 6.36 36.39 -48.49
CA GLU A 21 7.15 36.18 -47.25
C GLU A 21 6.29 36.33 -46.00
N ALA A 22 5.47 37.37 -45.97
CA ALA A 22 4.56 37.60 -44.86
C ALA A 22 3.58 36.44 -44.71
N LEU A 23 3.07 35.93 -45.84
CA LEU A 23 2.15 34.79 -45.82
C LEU A 23 2.82 33.53 -45.26
N ARG A 24 4.06 33.26 -45.69
CA ARG A 24 4.82 32.11 -45.18
C ARG A 24 5.03 32.21 -43.68
N ARG A 25 5.35 33.41 -43.20
CA ARG A 25 5.53 33.62 -41.74
C ARG A 25 4.23 33.43 -41.00
N PHE A 26 3.14 33.88 -41.56
CA PHE A 26 1.83 33.71 -40.95
C PHE A 26 1.47 32.23 -40.88
N GLU A 27 1.69 31.49 -41.95
CA GLU A 27 1.42 30.05 -41.99
C GLU A 27 2.27 29.31 -40.96
N ALA A 28 3.54 29.67 -40.83
CA ALA A 28 4.44 29.06 -39.83
C ALA A 28 3.95 29.34 -38.43
N MET A 29 3.44 30.54 -38.17
CA MET A 29 2.91 30.91 -36.86
C MET A 29 1.65 30.13 -36.56
N VAL A 30 0.79 29.91 -37.52
CA VAL A 30 -0.43 29.12 -37.36
C VAL A 30 -0.08 27.67 -37.06
N GLU A 31 0.89 27.11 -37.76
CA GLU A 31 1.34 25.74 -37.52
C GLU A 31 1.97 25.58 -36.14
N GLU A 32 2.76 26.56 -35.75
CA GLU A 32 3.36 26.53 -34.40
C GLU A 32 2.30 26.61 -33.30
N ALA A 33 1.31 27.48 -33.49
CA ALA A 33 0.21 27.60 -32.56
C ALA A 33 -0.56 26.27 -32.44
N ALA A 34 -0.77 25.61 -33.57
CA ALA A 34 -1.44 24.31 -33.58
C ALA A 34 -0.64 23.26 -32.85
N ARG A 35 0.68 23.23 -33.06
CA ARG A 35 1.56 22.30 -32.33
C ARG A 35 1.56 22.58 -30.84
N ASN A 36 1.57 23.84 -30.47
CA ASN A 36 1.54 24.22 -29.07
C ASN A 36 0.22 23.84 -28.41
N ALA A 37 -0.88 24.02 -29.13
CA ALA A 37 -2.20 23.61 -28.63
C ALA A 37 -2.26 22.09 -28.43
N GLU A 38 -1.70 21.32 -29.37
CA GLU A 38 -1.65 19.87 -29.26
C GLU A 38 -0.79 19.45 -28.08
N ALA A 39 0.37 20.07 -27.92
CA ALA A 39 1.26 19.76 -26.78
C ALA A 39 0.59 20.07 -25.45
N ALA A 40 -0.14 21.18 -25.37
CA ALA A 40 -0.87 21.54 -24.16
C ALA A 40 -1.97 20.52 -23.85
N SER A 41 -2.68 20.07 -24.89
CA SER A 41 -3.72 19.05 -24.75
C SER A 41 -3.15 17.74 -24.24
N GLN A 42 -2.00 17.32 -24.80
CA GLN A 42 -1.32 16.10 -24.36
C GLN A 42 -0.81 16.21 -22.94
N SER A 43 -0.29 17.36 -22.56
CA SER A 43 0.17 17.60 -21.20
C SER A 43 -0.98 17.55 -20.21
N ALA A 44 -2.12 18.13 -20.58
CA ALA A 44 -3.31 18.11 -19.73
C ALA A 44 -3.81 16.67 -19.53
N ALA A 45 -3.80 15.87 -20.61
CA ALA A 45 -4.21 14.47 -20.55
C ALA A 45 -3.25 13.66 -19.66
N ALA A 46 -1.95 13.92 -19.80
CA ALA A 46 -0.94 13.24 -18.98
C ALA A 46 -1.10 13.60 -17.50
N ALA A 47 -1.38 14.87 -17.20
CA ALA A 47 -1.60 15.32 -15.84
C ALA A 47 -2.83 14.64 -15.23
N LYS A 48 -3.89 14.49 -16.00
CA LYS A 48 -5.11 13.81 -15.57
C LYS A 48 -4.85 12.34 -15.26
N LYS A 49 -4.08 11.69 -16.14
CA LYS A 49 -3.70 10.30 -15.96
C LYS A 49 -2.88 10.11 -14.69
N SER A 50 -1.95 11.02 -14.44
CA SER A 50 -1.12 10.97 -13.22
C SER A 50 -1.97 11.16 -11.98
N GLU A 51 -2.94 12.06 -12.03
CA GLU A 51 -3.87 12.33 -10.95
C GLU A 51 -4.67 11.08 -10.61
N THR A 52 -5.18 10.42 -11.65
CA THR A 52 -5.94 9.17 -11.48
C THR A 52 -5.07 8.07 -10.88
N ALA A 53 -3.84 7.94 -11.37
CA ALA A 53 -2.90 6.95 -10.84
C ALA A 53 -2.58 7.22 -9.38
N ALA A 54 -2.40 8.49 -9.01
CA ALA A 54 -2.12 8.87 -7.62
C ALA A 54 -3.31 8.53 -6.72
N ALA A 55 -4.53 8.76 -7.19
CA ALA A 55 -5.74 8.43 -6.43
C ALA A 55 -5.85 6.91 -6.22
N SER A 56 -5.55 6.13 -7.27
CA SER A 56 -5.56 4.66 -7.17
C SER A 56 -4.50 4.16 -6.20
N SER A 57 -3.32 4.75 -6.22
CA SER A 57 -2.25 4.39 -5.29
C SER A 57 -2.62 4.71 -3.85
N LYS A 58 -3.25 5.85 -3.65
CA LYS A 58 -3.72 6.25 -2.32
C LYS A 58 -4.74 5.25 -1.79
N ASN A 59 -5.68 4.82 -2.64
CA ASN A 59 -6.69 3.83 -2.26
C ASN A 59 -6.07 2.47 -1.94
N ALA A 60 -5.09 2.05 -2.73
CA ALA A 60 -4.38 0.79 -2.49
C ALA A 60 -3.61 0.84 -1.17
N ALA A 61 -2.98 1.98 -0.87
CA ALA A 61 -2.26 2.16 0.39
C ALA A 61 -3.22 2.09 1.57
N LYS A 62 -4.40 2.69 1.44
CA LYS A 62 -5.43 2.66 2.48
C LYS A 62 -5.90 1.23 2.74
N THR A 63 -6.11 0.47 1.67
CA THR A 63 -6.51 -0.94 1.78
C THR A 63 -5.43 -1.76 2.48
N SER A 64 -4.18 -1.53 2.11
CA SER A 64 -3.05 -2.24 2.75
C SER A 64 -2.95 -1.91 4.23
N GLU A 65 -3.18 -0.66 4.58
CA GLU A 65 -3.19 -0.20 5.97
C GLU A 65 -4.27 -0.92 6.77
N THR A 66 -5.47 -1.01 6.20
CA THR A 66 -6.59 -1.71 6.83
C THR A 66 -6.28 -3.20 7.00
N ASN A 67 -5.71 -3.82 5.96
CA ASN A 67 -5.34 -5.23 6.02
C ASN A 67 -4.28 -5.48 7.10
N ALA A 68 -3.31 -4.58 7.22
CA ALA A 68 -2.28 -4.70 8.25
C ALA A 68 -2.87 -4.60 9.65
N ALA A 69 -3.82 -3.67 9.84
CA ALA A 69 -4.49 -3.51 11.13
C ALA A 69 -5.30 -4.76 11.48
N ASN A 70 -6.00 -5.33 10.51
CA ASN A 70 -6.78 -6.56 10.72
C ASN A 70 -5.87 -7.74 11.04
N SER A 71 -4.73 -7.83 10.38
CA SER A 71 -3.77 -8.90 10.65
C SER A 71 -3.17 -8.78 12.05
N ALA A 72 -2.87 -7.56 12.47
CA ALA A 72 -2.36 -7.31 13.81
C ALA A 72 -3.38 -7.70 14.88
N GLN A 73 -4.66 -7.40 14.62
CA GLN A 73 -5.74 -7.76 15.52
C GLN A 73 -5.90 -9.29 15.62
N ALA A 74 -5.84 -9.97 14.46
CA ALA A 74 -5.93 -11.44 14.43
C ALA A 74 -4.77 -12.07 15.20
N ALA A 75 -3.57 -11.52 15.05
CA ALA A 75 -2.39 -12.00 15.75
C ALA A 75 -2.56 -11.84 17.27
N ALA A 76 -3.10 -10.70 17.71
CA ALA A 76 -3.36 -10.46 19.13
C ALA A 76 -4.38 -11.44 19.67
N THR A 77 -5.43 -11.73 18.91
CA THR A 77 -6.44 -12.72 19.30
C THR A 77 -5.84 -14.11 19.42
N SER A 78 -4.99 -14.49 18.48
CA SER A 78 -4.32 -15.79 18.52
C SER A 78 -3.37 -15.90 19.72
N GLN A 79 -2.69 -14.82 20.02
CA GLN A 79 -1.78 -14.76 21.18
C GLN A 79 -2.55 -14.97 22.48
N THR A 80 -3.71 -14.33 22.60
CA THR A 80 -4.59 -14.49 23.77
C THR A 80 -5.09 -15.93 23.88
N ALA A 81 -5.51 -16.52 22.76
CA ALA A 81 -5.98 -17.91 22.75
C ALA A 81 -4.87 -18.87 23.16
N SER A 82 -3.64 -18.64 22.68
CA SER A 82 -2.49 -19.45 23.08
C SER A 82 -2.22 -19.35 24.58
N ALA A 83 -2.28 -18.15 25.12
CA ALA A 83 -2.07 -17.94 26.55
C ALA A 83 -3.15 -18.65 27.37
N ASN A 84 -4.40 -18.59 26.92
CA ASN A 84 -5.50 -19.26 27.59
C ASN A 84 -5.33 -20.79 27.53
N SER A 85 -4.87 -21.30 26.39
CA SER A 85 -4.61 -22.73 26.24
C SER A 85 -3.49 -23.19 27.16
N ALA A 86 -2.44 -22.41 27.29
CA ALA A 86 -1.33 -22.71 28.19
C ALA A 86 -1.78 -22.74 29.64
N THR A 87 -2.64 -21.79 30.01
CA THR A 87 -3.20 -21.76 31.38
C THR A 87 -4.08 -22.97 31.64
N ALA A 88 -4.90 -23.39 30.68
CA ALA A 88 -5.75 -24.56 30.82
C ALA A 88 -4.93 -25.84 30.94
N ALA A 89 -3.84 -25.94 30.16
CA ALA A 89 -2.95 -27.09 30.21
C ALA A 89 -2.28 -27.19 31.59
N LYS A 90 -1.87 -26.06 32.14
CA LYS A 90 -1.25 -26.01 33.46
C LYS A 90 -2.22 -26.48 34.55
N LYS A 91 -3.48 -26.04 34.44
CA LYS A 91 -4.53 -26.45 35.37
C LYS A 91 -4.78 -27.95 35.29
N SER A 92 -4.82 -28.49 34.08
CA SER A 92 -5.01 -29.93 33.88
C SER A 92 -3.85 -30.73 34.48
N GLU A 93 -2.65 -30.23 34.30
CA GLU A 93 -1.43 -30.83 34.87
C GLU A 93 -1.53 -30.89 36.38
N THR A 94 -1.93 -29.77 37.01
CA THR A 94 -2.10 -29.69 38.45
C THR A 94 -3.19 -30.66 38.94
N ASN A 95 -4.32 -30.73 38.22
CA ASN A 95 -5.39 -31.63 38.56
C ASN A 95 -4.95 -33.09 38.48
N ALA A 96 -4.20 -33.45 37.47
CA ALA A 96 -3.67 -34.80 37.31
C ALA A 96 -2.73 -35.16 38.47
N LYS A 97 -1.89 -34.21 38.84
CA LYS A 97 -0.96 -34.40 39.95
C LYS A 97 -1.70 -34.62 41.27
N ASN A 98 -2.76 -33.83 41.51
CA ASN A 98 -3.59 -33.97 42.70
C ASN A 98 -4.31 -35.32 42.74
N SER A 99 -4.78 -35.78 41.57
CA SER A 99 -5.44 -37.09 41.48
C SER A 99 -4.45 -38.22 41.76
N GLU A 100 -3.24 -38.10 41.27
CA GLU A 100 -2.16 -39.06 41.51
C GLU A 100 -1.87 -39.14 43.00
N THR A 101 -1.76 -37.98 43.64
CA THR A 101 -1.50 -37.92 45.08
C THR A 101 -2.64 -38.53 45.89
N ALA A 102 -3.89 -38.27 45.52
CA ALA A 102 -5.06 -38.86 46.20
C ALA A 102 -5.10 -40.37 46.04
N ALA A 103 -4.77 -40.88 44.86
CA ALA A 103 -4.72 -42.32 44.64
C ALA A 103 -3.64 -42.99 45.49
N LYS A 104 -2.50 -42.32 45.60
CA LYS A 104 -1.39 -42.82 46.45
C LYS A 104 -1.79 -42.89 47.90
N THR A 105 -2.49 -41.88 48.39
CA THR A 105 -2.99 -41.82 49.74
C THR A 105 -3.99 -42.94 49.98
N SER A 106 -4.91 -43.21 49.07
CA SER A 106 -5.88 -44.29 49.20
C SER A 106 -5.20 -45.63 49.19
N GLU A 107 -4.17 -45.84 48.43
CA GLU A 107 -3.38 -47.04 48.36
C GLU A 107 -2.73 -47.27 49.70
N THR A 108 -2.14 -46.25 50.27
CA THR A 108 -1.49 -46.35 51.61
C THR A 108 -2.49 -46.67 52.71
N ASN A 109 -3.67 -46.02 52.65
CA ASN A 109 -4.73 -46.29 53.64
C ASN A 109 -5.25 -47.73 53.56
N ALA A 110 -5.41 -48.24 52.35
CA ALA A 110 -5.85 -49.62 52.17
C ALA A 110 -4.83 -50.60 52.67
N LYS A 111 -3.56 -50.33 52.50
CA LYS A 111 -2.48 -51.15 52.97
C LYS A 111 -2.46 -51.17 54.51
N SER A 112 -2.64 -50.02 55.14
CA SER A 112 -2.68 -49.90 56.59
C SER A 112 -3.86 -50.68 57.19
N SER A 113 -5.02 -50.57 56.52
CA SER A 113 -6.21 -51.33 56.98
C SER A 113 -6.01 -52.83 56.87
N GLN A 114 -5.36 -53.27 55.81
CA GLN A 114 -5.05 -54.67 55.61
C GLN A 114 -4.12 -55.17 56.72
N THR A 115 -3.12 -54.41 57.05
CA THR A 115 -2.16 -54.75 58.12
C THR A 115 -2.87 -54.81 59.45
N ALA A 116 -3.74 -53.83 59.74
CA ALA A 116 -4.49 -53.80 61.00
C ALA A 116 -5.39 -55.05 61.16
N ALA A 117 -6.07 -55.42 60.05
CA ALA A 117 -6.92 -56.62 60.09
C ALA A 117 -6.12 -57.89 60.36
N LYS A 118 -4.97 -57.99 59.74
CA LYS A 118 -4.09 -59.14 59.93
C LYS A 118 -3.58 -59.22 61.35
N THR A 119 -3.27 -58.11 61.97
CA THR A 119 -2.80 -58.03 63.34
C THR A 119 -3.88 -58.42 64.32
N SER A 120 -5.15 -58.12 64.05
CA SER A 120 -6.28 -58.48 64.91
C SER A 120 -6.63 -59.96 64.88
N GLU A 121 -6.14 -60.66 63.87
CA GLU A 121 -6.31 -62.10 63.79
C GLU A 121 -5.52 -62.77 64.87
#